data_7832ce6de003711bebe6922a6cd75f70
#
_entry.id   7832ce6de003711bebe6922a6cd75f70
#
_cell.length_a   1.000
_cell.length_b   1.000
_cell.length_c   1.000
_cell.angle_alpha   90.00
_cell.angle_beta   90.00
_cell.angle_gamma   90.00
#
_symmetry.space_group_name_H-M   'P 1'
#
loop_
_entity.id
_entity.type
_entity.pdbx_description
1 polymer ?
#
loop_
_entity_poly.entity_id
_entity_poly.type
_entity_poly.pdbx_seq_one_letter_code
_entity_poly.pdbx_strand_id
1 'polypeptide(L)'
;MLYSGKHDNSIMGVVNKDYDAAPVANNVVDRMRERGMFKKDDLRVIYESRPFPRTAFGVAHDLPPELQEKIKLAFTSFDFKSSKLAKEFKDSKAFIGIKYAEDWKVIRDIQKSTGASYTAADLGKLKRE
;
A
#
# COMPACT_ATOMS: atom_id res chain seq x y z
N MET A 1 -8.08 -9.87 -17.28
CA MET A 1 -7.41 -8.86 -16.40
C MET A 1 -5.96 -8.85 -16.84
N LEU A 2 -5.38 -7.69 -17.13
CA LEU A 2 -3.98 -7.56 -17.53
C LEU A 2 -3.16 -7.07 -16.34
N TYR A 3 -1.95 -7.61 -16.17
CA TYR A 3 -1.01 -7.16 -15.16
C TYR A 3 0.04 -6.26 -15.80
N SER A 4 0.09 -5.00 -15.41
CA SER A 4 1.08 -4.03 -15.90
C SER A 4 2.43 -4.11 -15.17
N GLY A 5 2.51 -4.91 -14.12
CA GLY A 5 3.68 -5.13 -13.28
C GLY A 5 3.93 -4.06 -12.22
N LYS A 6 3.54 -2.79 -12.45
CA LYS A 6 3.75 -1.65 -11.52
C LYS A 6 2.62 -0.64 -11.62
N HIS A 7 2.37 0.09 -10.52
CA HIS A 7 1.40 1.19 -10.52
C HIS A 7 1.71 2.26 -11.57
N ASP A 8 2.97 2.60 -11.76
CA ASP A 8 3.41 3.60 -12.73
C ASP A 8 3.00 3.20 -14.17
N ASN A 9 3.21 1.93 -14.54
CA ASN A 9 2.78 1.39 -15.84
C ASN A 9 1.25 1.40 -15.97
N SER A 10 0.52 1.05 -14.90
CA SER A 10 -0.95 1.09 -14.90
C SER A 10 -1.47 2.51 -15.13
N ILE A 11 -0.87 3.51 -14.49
CA ILE A 11 -1.24 4.91 -14.64
C ILE A 11 -1.00 5.37 -16.08
N MET A 12 0.19 5.12 -16.61
CA MET A 12 0.52 5.52 -17.98
C MET A 12 -0.31 4.77 -19.02
N GLY A 13 -0.64 3.51 -18.78
CA GLY A 13 -1.53 2.77 -19.67
C GLY A 13 -2.95 3.36 -19.76
N VAL A 14 -3.48 3.90 -18.66
CA VAL A 14 -4.76 4.65 -18.70
C VAL A 14 -4.58 5.99 -19.40
N VAL A 15 -3.51 6.73 -19.12
CA VAL A 15 -3.20 8.01 -19.78
C VAL A 15 -3.06 7.84 -21.30
N ASN A 16 -2.38 6.78 -21.72
CA ASN A 16 -2.16 6.44 -23.14
C ASN A 16 -3.38 5.76 -23.80
N LYS A 17 -4.45 5.47 -23.03
CA LYS A 17 -5.64 4.75 -23.51
C LYS A 17 -5.40 3.28 -23.90
N ASP A 18 -4.35 2.66 -23.35
CA ASP A 18 -4.10 1.22 -23.46
C ASP A 18 -5.08 0.43 -22.57
N TYR A 19 -5.57 1.09 -21.50
CA TYR A 19 -6.55 0.55 -20.55
C TYR A 19 -7.66 1.57 -20.31
N ASP A 20 -8.89 1.13 -20.15
CA ASP A 20 -10.03 1.98 -19.78
C ASP A 20 -9.97 2.43 -18.32
N ALA A 21 -9.48 1.55 -17.45
CA ALA A 21 -9.32 1.81 -16.01
C ALA A 21 -8.26 0.90 -15.39
N ALA A 22 -7.67 1.34 -14.28
CA ALA A 22 -6.72 0.55 -13.51
C ALA A 22 -6.78 0.87 -12.01
N PRO A 23 -6.67 -0.13 -11.12
CA PRO A 23 -6.47 0.10 -9.69
C PRO A 23 -5.02 0.52 -9.43
N VAL A 24 -4.85 1.64 -8.75
CA VAL A 24 -3.52 2.20 -8.45
C VAL A 24 -3.46 2.77 -7.04
N ALA A 25 -2.27 2.85 -6.47
CA ALA A 25 -2.06 3.51 -5.20
C ALA A 25 -2.08 5.04 -5.37
N ASN A 26 -2.90 5.73 -4.59
CA ASN A 26 -3.09 7.18 -4.66
C ASN A 26 -1.77 7.97 -4.56
N ASN A 27 -0.88 7.57 -3.64
CA ASN A 27 0.43 8.21 -3.49
C ASN A 27 1.35 8.07 -4.72
N VAL A 28 1.16 7.05 -5.54
CA VAL A 28 1.89 6.92 -6.81
C VAL A 28 1.32 7.88 -7.84
N VAL A 29 0.00 8.02 -7.91
CA VAL A 29 -0.68 9.01 -8.76
C VAL A 29 -0.18 10.41 -8.44
N ASP A 30 -0.18 10.80 -7.16
CA ASP A 30 0.23 12.15 -6.73
C ASP A 30 1.69 12.42 -7.07
N ARG A 31 2.59 11.49 -6.76
CA ARG A 31 4.02 11.60 -7.09
C ARG A 31 4.28 11.74 -8.59
N MET A 32 3.59 10.97 -9.42
CA MET A 32 3.75 11.04 -10.88
C MET A 32 3.21 12.35 -11.43
N ARG A 33 2.12 12.86 -10.87
CA ARG A 33 1.55 14.16 -11.22
C ARG A 33 2.49 15.30 -10.83
N GLU A 34 3.07 15.29 -9.64
CA GLU A 34 4.07 16.27 -9.18
C GLU A 34 5.31 16.29 -10.09
N ARG A 35 5.68 15.16 -10.66
CA ARG A 35 6.78 15.03 -11.63
C ARG A 35 6.39 15.44 -13.05
N GLY A 36 5.15 15.88 -13.28
CA GLY A 36 4.66 16.30 -14.58
C GLY A 36 4.53 15.19 -15.62
N MET A 37 4.42 13.93 -15.20
CA MET A 37 4.33 12.79 -16.12
C MET A 37 2.99 12.71 -16.84
N PHE A 38 1.95 13.35 -16.31
CA PHE A 38 0.63 13.51 -16.91
C PHE A 38 -0.08 14.74 -16.31
N LYS A 39 -1.09 15.27 -16.99
CA LYS A 39 -1.88 16.42 -16.54
C LYS A 39 -3.04 15.94 -15.64
N LYS A 40 -3.58 16.87 -14.83
CA LYS A 40 -4.70 16.56 -13.92
C LYS A 40 -5.91 15.98 -14.66
N ASP A 41 -6.19 16.46 -15.85
CA ASP A 41 -7.38 16.09 -16.63
C ASP A 41 -7.19 14.81 -17.48
N ASP A 42 -5.96 14.26 -17.51
CA ASP A 42 -5.68 13.00 -18.21
C ASP A 42 -6.21 11.77 -17.44
N LEU A 43 -6.52 11.94 -16.15
CA LEU A 43 -7.03 10.86 -15.29
C LEU A 43 -8.26 11.30 -14.50
N ARG A 44 -9.23 10.41 -14.38
CA ARG A 44 -10.40 10.58 -13.52
C ARG A 44 -10.44 9.47 -12.48
N VAL A 45 -10.54 9.86 -11.20
CA VAL A 45 -10.82 8.90 -10.13
C VAL A 45 -12.30 8.53 -10.17
N ILE A 46 -12.58 7.25 -10.38
CA ILE A 46 -13.94 6.70 -10.47
C ILE A 46 -14.37 6.00 -9.17
N TYR A 47 -13.39 5.62 -8.34
CA TYR A 47 -13.60 4.98 -7.05
C TYR A 47 -12.38 5.22 -6.14
N GLU A 48 -12.65 5.48 -4.87
CA GLU A 48 -11.63 5.56 -3.82
C GLU A 48 -11.99 4.59 -2.69
N SER A 49 -11.03 3.74 -2.32
CA SER A 49 -11.23 2.79 -1.23
C SER A 49 -11.20 3.49 0.13
N ARG A 50 -11.73 2.84 1.16
CA ARG A 50 -11.47 3.26 2.53
C ARG A 50 -9.95 3.23 2.80
N PRO A 51 -9.44 4.15 3.62
CA PRO A 51 -8.02 4.12 4.00
C PRO A 51 -7.66 2.80 4.67
N PHE A 52 -6.44 2.33 4.38
CA PHE A 52 -5.82 1.20 5.07
C PHE A 52 -4.32 1.47 5.22
N PRO A 53 -3.61 0.82 6.18
CA PRO A 53 -2.19 1.03 6.37
C PRO A 53 -1.40 0.66 5.11
N ARG A 54 -0.53 1.56 4.65
CA ARG A 54 0.30 1.34 3.45
C ARG A 54 1.35 0.28 3.68
N THR A 55 2.05 0.39 4.81
CA THR A 55 3.14 -0.48 5.22
C THR A 55 2.92 -0.84 6.68
N ALA A 56 2.96 -2.12 6.98
CA ALA A 56 2.92 -2.61 8.35
C ALA A 56 4.23 -3.31 8.69
N PHE A 57 4.73 -3.05 9.88
CA PHE A 57 5.82 -3.79 10.48
C PHE A 57 5.23 -4.78 11.46
N GLY A 58 5.54 -6.04 11.30
CA GLY A 58 5.12 -7.09 12.19
C GLY A 58 6.32 -7.67 12.93
N VAL A 59 6.08 -8.20 14.10
CA VAL A 59 7.04 -9.02 14.84
C VAL A 59 6.66 -10.49 14.72
N ALA A 60 7.63 -11.39 14.82
CA ALA A 60 7.35 -12.81 14.85
C ALA A 60 6.52 -13.15 16.10
N HIS A 61 5.51 -13.99 15.94
CA HIS A 61 4.55 -14.29 17.00
C HIS A 61 5.14 -15.11 18.16
N ASP A 62 6.27 -15.78 17.92
CA ASP A 62 7.01 -16.61 18.87
C ASP A 62 8.08 -15.85 19.67
N LEU A 63 8.23 -14.54 19.43
CA LEU A 63 9.11 -13.71 20.25
C LEU A 63 8.55 -13.58 21.67
N PRO A 64 9.45 -13.48 22.70
CA PRO A 64 9.01 -13.18 24.06
C PRO A 64 8.13 -11.93 24.11
N PRO A 65 7.00 -11.93 24.84
CA PRO A 65 6.07 -10.80 24.90
C PRO A 65 6.74 -9.47 25.27
N GLU A 66 7.69 -9.49 26.20
CA GLU A 66 8.45 -8.30 26.59
C GLU A 66 9.25 -7.71 25.43
N LEU A 67 9.81 -8.55 24.57
CA LEU A 67 10.56 -8.10 23.40
C LEU A 67 9.61 -7.52 22.34
N GLN A 68 8.45 -8.14 22.15
CA GLN A 68 7.41 -7.60 21.24
C GLN A 68 6.98 -6.20 21.67
N GLU A 69 6.71 -5.97 22.96
CA GLU A 69 6.32 -4.66 23.48
C GLU A 69 7.47 -3.64 23.39
N LYS A 70 8.73 -4.03 23.66
CA LYS A 70 9.88 -3.16 23.46
C LYS A 70 10.07 -2.73 22.03
N ILE A 71 9.91 -3.64 21.07
CA ILE A 71 9.97 -3.34 19.63
C ILE A 71 8.84 -2.37 19.24
N LYS A 72 7.62 -2.65 19.65
CA LYS A 72 6.48 -1.78 19.42
C LYS A 72 6.69 -0.38 20.00
N LEU A 73 7.18 -0.29 21.24
CA LEU A 73 7.47 0.99 21.88
C LEU A 73 8.55 1.76 21.12
N ALA A 74 9.61 1.10 20.66
CA ALA A 74 10.68 1.72 19.89
C ALA A 74 10.16 2.38 18.61
N PHE A 75 9.22 1.74 17.90
CA PHE A 75 8.58 2.34 16.73
C PHE A 75 7.63 3.48 17.11
N THR A 76 6.74 3.27 18.07
CA THR A 76 5.69 4.26 18.40
C THR A 76 6.22 5.50 19.12
N SER A 77 7.37 5.40 19.82
CA SER A 77 8.05 6.53 20.45
C SER A 77 9.08 7.22 19.54
N PHE A 78 9.29 6.69 18.32
CA PHE A 78 10.28 7.26 17.40
C PHE A 78 9.86 8.66 16.95
N ASP A 79 10.76 9.64 17.11
CA ASP A 79 10.55 11.00 16.61
C ASP A 79 10.68 11.06 15.09
N PHE A 80 9.57 10.76 14.44
CA PHE A 80 9.48 10.73 12.99
C PHE A 80 9.73 12.12 12.38
N LYS A 81 9.23 13.18 13.01
CA LYS A 81 9.28 14.55 12.48
C LYS A 81 10.70 15.09 12.36
N SER A 82 11.56 14.79 13.34
CA SER A 82 12.97 15.23 13.34
C SER A 82 13.88 14.32 12.53
N SER A 83 13.36 13.21 12.03
CA SER A 83 14.15 12.22 11.32
C SER A 83 14.29 12.52 9.82
N LYS A 84 15.27 11.90 9.17
CA LYS A 84 15.40 11.93 7.70
C LYS A 84 14.20 11.30 6.99
N LEU A 85 13.46 10.39 7.67
CA LEU A 85 12.28 9.73 7.10
C LEU A 85 11.16 10.73 6.80
N ALA A 86 11.02 11.82 7.58
CA ALA A 86 10.03 12.86 7.31
C ALA A 86 10.21 13.53 5.94
N LYS A 87 11.44 13.59 5.43
CA LYS A 87 11.74 14.14 4.10
C LYS A 87 11.35 13.20 2.97
N GLU A 88 11.52 11.89 3.19
CA GLU A 88 11.20 10.86 2.22
C GLU A 88 9.70 10.54 2.18
N PHE A 89 9.06 10.59 3.34
CA PHE A 89 7.64 10.25 3.52
C PHE A 89 6.84 11.46 3.99
N LYS A 90 6.75 12.46 3.13
CA LYS A 90 6.16 13.78 3.42
C LYS A 90 4.76 13.74 4.03
N ASP A 91 3.95 12.73 3.65
CA ASP A 91 2.57 12.55 4.13
C ASP A 91 2.48 11.74 5.44
N SER A 92 3.61 11.24 5.93
CA SER A 92 3.66 10.44 7.16
C SER A 92 4.13 11.30 8.35
N LYS A 93 3.53 11.04 9.51
CA LYS A 93 3.79 11.86 10.71
C LYS A 93 4.38 11.08 11.87
N ALA A 94 4.07 9.79 11.95
CA ALA A 94 4.50 8.90 13.03
C ALA A 94 4.28 7.44 12.64
N PHE A 95 4.92 6.54 13.38
CA PHE A 95 4.49 5.15 13.45
C PHE A 95 3.33 5.02 14.44
N ILE A 96 2.31 4.30 14.08
CA ILE A 96 1.13 4.09 14.93
C ILE A 96 0.91 2.60 15.16
N GLY A 97 0.39 2.25 16.34
CA GLY A 97 -0.09 0.90 16.60
C GLY A 97 -1.33 0.62 15.77
N ILE A 98 -1.40 -0.56 15.18
CA ILE A 98 -2.55 -1.02 14.38
C ILE A 98 -3.08 -2.35 14.92
N LYS A 99 -4.34 -2.59 14.69
CA LYS A 99 -5.00 -3.88 14.90
C LYS A 99 -5.29 -4.52 13.55
N TYR A 100 -4.55 -5.54 13.19
CA TYR A 100 -4.69 -6.22 11.90
C TYR A 100 -6.15 -6.58 11.55
N ALA A 101 -6.90 -7.07 12.53
CA ALA A 101 -8.28 -7.49 12.33
C ALA A 101 -9.21 -6.33 11.92
N GLU A 102 -8.94 -5.12 12.37
CA GLU A 102 -9.75 -3.92 12.14
C GLU A 102 -9.20 -3.12 10.95
N ASP A 103 -7.94 -2.71 11.01
CA ASP A 103 -7.35 -1.75 10.09
C ASP A 103 -7.14 -2.32 8.67
N TRP A 104 -6.97 -3.66 8.54
CA TRP A 104 -6.85 -4.34 7.26
C TRP A 104 -8.16 -4.99 6.78
N LYS A 105 -9.28 -4.68 7.42
CA LYS A 105 -10.58 -5.24 7.05
C LYS A 105 -10.94 -4.98 5.60
N VAL A 106 -10.66 -3.78 5.10
CA VAL A 106 -10.97 -3.40 3.70
C VAL A 106 -10.27 -4.32 2.69
N ILE A 107 -9.02 -4.71 2.94
CA ILE A 107 -8.28 -5.62 2.06
C ILE A 107 -8.89 -7.02 2.10
N ARG A 108 -9.29 -7.50 3.29
CA ARG A 108 -9.96 -8.81 3.41
C ARG A 108 -11.35 -8.82 2.77
N ASP A 109 -12.07 -7.71 2.83
CA ASP A 109 -13.37 -7.58 2.18
C ASP A 109 -13.21 -7.61 0.64
N ILE A 110 -12.20 -6.93 0.10
CA ILE A 110 -11.85 -7.00 -1.33
C ILE A 110 -11.46 -8.43 -1.71
N GLN A 111 -10.60 -9.07 -0.93
CA GLN A 111 -10.20 -10.47 -1.17
C GLN A 111 -11.42 -11.40 -1.25
N LYS A 112 -12.35 -11.28 -0.30
CA LYS A 112 -13.58 -12.07 -0.29
C LYS A 112 -14.48 -11.80 -1.50
N SER A 113 -14.63 -10.53 -1.89
CA SER A 113 -15.49 -10.15 -3.01
C SER A 113 -14.93 -10.57 -4.37
N THR A 114 -13.60 -10.60 -4.50
CA THR A 114 -12.92 -11.00 -5.75
C THR A 114 -12.65 -12.50 -5.85
N GLY A 115 -12.84 -13.26 -4.75
CA GLY A 115 -12.47 -14.67 -4.67
C GLY A 115 -10.96 -14.91 -4.72
N ALA A 116 -10.14 -13.85 -4.62
CA ALA A 116 -8.69 -13.96 -4.62
C ALA A 116 -8.22 -14.69 -3.35
N SER A 117 -7.29 -15.61 -3.51
CA SER A 117 -6.65 -16.32 -2.41
C SER A 117 -5.15 -16.02 -2.41
N TYR A 118 -4.60 -15.76 -1.24
CA TYR A 118 -3.16 -15.50 -1.04
C TYR A 118 -2.55 -16.55 -0.12
N THR A 119 -2.90 -17.80 -0.34
CA THR A 119 -2.28 -18.92 0.39
C THR A 119 -0.86 -19.16 -0.13
N ALA A 120 -0.04 -19.87 0.65
CA ALA A 120 1.30 -20.26 0.22
C ALA A 120 1.29 -21.05 -1.10
N ALA A 121 0.25 -21.85 -1.34
CA ALA A 121 0.07 -22.60 -2.59
C ALA A 121 -0.18 -21.67 -3.79
N ASP A 122 -0.96 -20.60 -3.60
CA ASP A 122 -1.24 -19.63 -4.66
C ASP A 122 -0.04 -18.75 -4.98
N LEU A 123 0.74 -18.36 -3.96
CA LEU A 123 2.00 -17.65 -4.14
C LEU A 123 3.05 -18.49 -4.90
N GLY A 124 3.01 -19.82 -4.72
CA GLY A 124 3.84 -20.75 -5.47
C GLY A 124 3.52 -20.82 -6.96
N LYS A 125 2.26 -20.57 -7.35
CA LYS A 125 1.84 -20.53 -8.77
C LYS A 125 2.29 -19.24 -9.45
N LEU A 126 2.23 -18.10 -8.77
CA LEU A 126 2.63 -16.78 -9.29
C LEU A 126 4.14 -16.67 -9.61
N LYS A 127 4.97 -17.53 -9.03
CA LYS A 127 6.43 -17.54 -9.30
C LYS A 127 6.84 -18.36 -10.53
N ARG A 128 5.91 -18.99 -11.23
CA ARG A 128 6.18 -19.90 -12.36
C ARG A 128 5.77 -19.33 -13.73
N GLU A 129 5.23 -18.13 -13.75
CA GLU A 129 4.93 -17.33 -14.95
C GLU A 129 5.92 -16.15 -15.06
#